data_71ca62f2742dd78a65ce9b7007ea0e73
#
_entry.id   71ca62f2742dd78a65ce9b7007ea0e73
#
_cell.length_a   1.000
_cell.length_b   1.000
_cell.length_c   1.000
_cell.angle_alpha   90.00
_cell.angle_beta   90.00
_cell.angle_gamma   90.00
#
_symmetry.space_group_name_H-M   'P 1'
#
loop_
_entity.id
_entity.type
_entity.pdbx_description
1 polymer ?
#
loop_
_entity_poly.entity_id
_entity_poly.type
_entity_poly.pdbx_seq_one_letter_code
_entity_poly.pdbx_strand_id
1 'polypeptide(L)'
;MADERRRYGRLKWLTTVGPTAFVTVAELVRFVYLRRVLPPAEVSLVAILVTLVGAAVFSSFVFGIVERMEKERTAYKDAMLALKERERLAREMHDGLAQNLAAINLKVHRLNKLLHDQDYAAIADELVAIQAAVNLSYTEVRQSLYDLKAGQRLAEGFWTALEKQAEEFSRQTGIAVRVEPLPDRQEPWNELAAVQMLRIVQESLANVRRHSEAHQVRIYGRLEGGEFRLSVVDDGKGFDPTQGLDRGHHYGLSIMQERAESVGGRVVVQSQVGKGTEVTVAIPIR
;
A
#
# COMPACT_ATOMS: atom_id res chain seq x y z
N MET A 1 13.56 18.06 20.58
CA MET A 1 12.97 18.99 21.60
C MET A 1 13.70 20.32 21.75
N ALA A 2 15.04 20.37 21.96
CA ALA A 2 15.76 21.65 22.10
C ALA A 2 15.81 22.47 20.80
N ASP A 3 15.96 21.85 19.66
CA ASP A 3 16.02 22.51 18.33
C ASP A 3 14.65 23.02 17.87
N GLU A 4 13.57 22.31 18.17
CA GLU A 4 12.19 22.76 17.91
C GLU A 4 11.83 24.00 18.76
N ARG A 5 12.21 24.03 20.03
CA ARG A 5 12.00 25.22 20.86
C ARG A 5 12.77 26.45 20.34
N ARG A 6 13.96 26.25 19.80
CA ARG A 6 14.74 27.33 19.17
C ARG A 6 14.13 27.78 17.85
N ARG A 7 13.62 26.88 17.01
CA ARG A 7 12.91 27.23 15.76
C ARG A 7 11.63 27.97 16.06
N TYR A 8 10.83 27.50 17.02
CA TYR A 8 9.59 28.16 17.43
C TYR A 8 9.85 29.55 18.03
N GLY A 9 10.88 29.69 18.83
CA GLY A 9 11.32 30.99 19.39
C GLY A 9 11.72 31.99 18.31
N ARG A 10 12.49 31.54 17.29
CA ARG A 10 12.88 32.39 16.15
C ARG A 10 11.66 32.77 15.30
N LEU A 11 10.74 31.86 15.04
CA LEU A 11 9.53 32.16 14.29
C LEU A 11 8.66 33.19 15.02
N LYS A 12 8.42 33.00 16.32
CA LYS A 12 7.68 33.92 17.17
C LYS A 12 8.32 35.30 17.17
N TRP A 13 9.64 35.36 17.27
CA TRP A 13 10.39 36.63 17.23
C TRP A 13 10.24 37.32 15.86
N LEU A 14 10.36 36.55 14.76
CA LEU A 14 10.27 37.05 13.39
C LEU A 14 8.85 37.55 13.05
N THR A 15 7.82 36.89 13.56
CA THR A 15 6.42 37.27 13.32
C THR A 15 5.94 38.44 14.18
N THR A 16 6.57 38.68 15.32
CA THR A 16 6.21 39.81 16.21
C THR A 16 7.09 41.03 15.99
N VAL A 17 8.41 40.85 15.89
CA VAL A 17 9.35 41.96 15.79
C VAL A 17 9.53 42.43 14.35
N GLY A 18 9.46 41.53 13.38
CA GLY A 18 9.66 41.85 11.96
C GLY A 18 8.71 42.95 11.45
N PRO A 19 7.37 42.78 11.56
CA PRO A 19 6.41 43.79 11.12
C PRO A 19 6.57 45.12 11.88
N THR A 20 6.80 45.06 13.19
CA THR A 20 6.97 46.27 14.01
C THR A 20 8.20 47.02 13.60
N ALA A 21 9.34 46.36 13.40
CA ALA A 21 10.58 46.99 12.92
C ALA A 21 10.40 47.56 11.51
N PHE A 22 9.72 46.85 10.60
CA PHE A 22 9.44 47.34 9.25
C PHE A 22 8.62 48.63 9.27
N VAL A 23 7.50 48.64 10.02
CA VAL A 23 6.66 49.85 10.15
C VAL A 23 7.44 51.02 10.77
N THR A 24 8.24 50.78 11.81
CA THR A 24 9.05 51.80 12.47
C THR A 24 10.07 52.40 11.50
N VAL A 25 10.77 51.57 10.72
CA VAL A 25 11.74 52.03 9.71
C VAL A 25 11.04 52.82 8.60
N ALA A 26 9.89 52.34 8.10
CA ALA A 26 9.10 53.01 7.07
C ALA A 26 8.64 54.40 7.55
N GLU A 27 8.17 54.53 8.80
CA GLU A 27 7.78 55.81 9.39
C GLU A 27 8.99 56.77 9.59
N LEU A 28 10.14 56.23 9.97
CA LEU A 28 11.37 57.03 10.12
C LEU A 28 11.81 57.59 8.76
N VAL A 29 11.80 56.75 7.70
CA VAL A 29 12.12 57.17 6.33
C VAL A 29 11.11 58.22 5.84
N ARG A 30 9.83 58.05 6.11
CA ARG A 30 8.79 59.01 5.80
C ARG A 30 9.08 60.35 6.48
N PHE A 31 9.39 60.34 7.78
CA PHE A 31 9.61 61.57 8.56
C PHE A 31 10.87 62.34 8.17
N VAL A 32 11.99 61.62 7.92
CA VAL A 32 13.30 62.23 7.69
C VAL A 32 13.50 62.67 6.23
N TYR A 33 13.06 61.83 5.25
CA TYR A 33 13.39 62.02 3.85
C TYR A 33 12.20 62.46 2.99
N LEU A 34 11.06 61.77 3.03
CA LEU A 34 9.95 62.05 2.12
C LEU A 34 9.31 63.41 2.36
N ARG A 35 9.18 63.84 3.59
CA ARG A 35 8.64 65.20 3.95
C ARG A 35 9.44 66.33 3.42
N ARG A 36 10.72 66.12 3.08
CA ARG A 36 11.60 67.18 2.52
C ARG A 36 11.52 67.30 1.01
N VAL A 37 11.01 66.29 0.33
CA VAL A 37 11.09 66.16 -1.13
C VAL A 37 9.72 66.21 -1.80
N LEU A 38 8.65 65.73 -1.13
CA LEU A 38 7.31 65.58 -1.71
C LEU A 38 6.24 66.40 -0.96
N PRO A 39 5.16 66.78 -1.65
CA PRO A 39 3.97 67.40 -1.01
C PRO A 39 3.34 66.44 0.00
N PRO A 40 2.65 66.96 1.06
CA PRO A 40 2.12 66.13 2.15
C PRO A 40 1.13 65.03 1.72
N ALA A 41 0.36 65.27 0.68
CA ALA A 41 -0.59 64.29 0.13
C ALA A 41 0.13 63.10 -0.52
N GLU A 42 1.18 63.36 -1.29
CA GLU A 42 1.98 62.32 -1.98
C GLU A 42 2.79 61.49 -0.98
N VAL A 43 3.34 62.11 0.06
CA VAL A 43 4.03 61.41 1.15
C VAL A 43 3.14 60.39 1.83
N SER A 44 1.86 60.76 2.07
CA SER A 44 0.89 59.85 2.70
C SER A 44 0.55 58.67 1.79
N LEU A 45 0.38 58.89 0.50
CA LEU A 45 0.06 57.89 -0.49
C LEU A 45 1.19 56.88 -0.65
N VAL A 46 2.45 57.32 -0.75
CA VAL A 46 3.65 56.47 -0.81
C VAL A 46 3.79 55.64 0.48
N ALA A 47 3.55 56.22 1.64
CA ALA A 47 3.63 55.49 2.92
C ALA A 47 2.59 54.39 3.02
N ILE A 48 1.35 54.64 2.60
CA ILE A 48 0.29 53.62 2.54
C ILE A 48 0.70 52.48 1.59
N LEU A 49 1.17 52.81 0.40
CA LEU A 49 1.59 51.81 -0.59
C LEU A 49 2.73 50.94 -0.07
N VAL A 50 3.78 51.53 0.52
CA VAL A 50 4.90 50.80 1.10
C VAL A 50 4.44 49.86 2.23
N THR A 51 3.54 50.35 3.09
CA THR A 51 3.00 49.54 4.18
C THR A 51 2.16 48.36 3.66
N LEU A 52 1.32 48.56 2.63
CA LEU A 52 0.53 47.52 2.01
C LEU A 52 1.40 46.45 1.34
N VAL A 53 2.41 46.89 0.56
CA VAL A 53 3.36 45.97 -0.07
C VAL A 53 4.14 45.19 0.98
N GLY A 54 4.64 45.84 2.01
CA GLY A 54 5.34 45.17 3.09
C GLY A 54 4.48 44.17 3.85
N ALA A 55 3.21 44.53 4.11
CA ALA A 55 2.25 43.62 4.74
C ALA A 55 1.95 42.38 3.84
N ALA A 56 1.79 42.59 2.52
CA ALA A 56 1.55 41.50 1.57
C ALA A 56 2.75 40.55 1.49
N VAL A 57 3.98 41.08 1.38
CA VAL A 57 5.21 40.27 1.35
C VAL A 57 5.37 39.50 2.66
N PHE A 58 5.15 40.17 3.80
CA PHE A 58 5.23 39.50 5.09
C PHE A 58 4.18 38.41 5.25
N SER A 59 2.94 38.68 4.86
CA SER A 59 1.85 37.70 4.88
C SER A 59 2.19 36.49 4.02
N SER A 60 2.65 36.70 2.79
CA SER A 60 3.06 35.60 1.89
C SER A 60 4.20 34.76 2.47
N PHE A 61 5.15 35.40 3.14
CA PHE A 61 6.25 34.72 3.80
C PHE A 61 5.77 33.86 4.98
N VAL A 62 4.89 34.41 5.84
CA VAL A 62 4.31 33.67 6.97
C VAL A 62 3.46 32.49 6.49
N PHE A 63 2.59 32.71 5.48
CA PHE A 63 1.79 31.63 4.88
C PHE A 63 2.68 30.53 4.30
N GLY A 64 3.76 30.87 3.60
CA GLY A 64 4.71 29.88 3.08
C GLY A 64 5.40 29.05 4.17
N ILE A 65 5.68 29.65 5.34
CA ILE A 65 6.23 28.91 6.48
C ILE A 65 5.16 27.96 7.08
N VAL A 66 3.94 28.48 7.29
CA VAL A 66 2.84 27.69 7.85
C VAL A 66 2.52 26.49 6.96
N GLU A 67 2.42 26.70 5.65
CA GLU A 67 2.16 25.63 4.68
C GLU A 67 3.26 24.54 4.70
N ARG A 68 4.54 24.96 4.77
CA ARG A 68 5.65 24.00 4.92
C ARG A 68 5.56 23.20 6.23
N MET A 69 5.26 23.87 7.32
CA MET A 69 5.11 23.23 8.63
C MET A 69 3.94 22.23 8.65
N GLU A 70 2.83 22.57 7.99
CA GLU A 70 1.69 21.66 7.86
C GLU A 70 2.03 20.44 7.00
N LYS A 71 2.74 20.64 5.88
CA LYS A 71 3.22 19.53 5.03
C LYS A 71 4.20 18.61 5.79
N GLU A 72 5.15 19.18 6.53
CA GLU A 72 6.07 18.41 7.37
C GLU A 72 5.32 17.65 8.48
N ARG A 73 4.32 18.28 9.10
CA ARG A 73 3.52 17.68 10.17
C ARG A 73 2.63 16.53 9.66
N THR A 74 2.02 16.70 8.50
CA THR A 74 1.23 15.61 7.87
C THR A 74 2.12 14.47 7.48
N ALA A 75 3.23 14.72 6.79
CA ALA A 75 4.20 13.67 6.43
C ALA A 75 4.74 12.92 7.67
N TYR A 76 5.02 13.63 8.76
CA TYR A 76 5.45 12.99 10.02
C TYR A 76 4.34 12.14 10.64
N LYS A 77 3.08 12.62 10.64
CA LYS A 77 1.95 11.83 11.13
C LYS A 77 1.72 10.57 10.31
N ASP A 78 1.80 10.68 8.99
CA ASP A 78 1.62 9.55 8.08
C ASP A 78 2.72 8.51 8.27
N ALA A 79 3.98 8.95 8.39
CA ALA A 79 5.10 8.07 8.71
C ALA A 79 4.93 7.36 10.07
N MET A 80 4.43 8.09 11.09
CA MET A 80 4.19 7.53 12.41
C MET A 80 3.02 6.53 12.43
N LEU A 81 1.96 6.80 11.66
CA LEU A 81 0.84 5.87 11.48
C LEU A 81 1.30 4.60 10.75
N ALA A 82 2.09 4.73 9.70
CA ALA A 82 2.67 3.60 8.98
C ALA A 82 3.58 2.75 9.89
N LEU A 83 4.38 3.39 10.76
CA LEU A 83 5.22 2.68 11.73
C LEU A 83 4.39 1.90 12.76
N LYS A 84 3.36 2.52 13.32
CA LYS A 84 2.44 1.86 14.25
C LYS A 84 1.70 0.69 13.64
N GLU A 85 1.26 0.83 12.40
CA GLU A 85 0.60 -0.24 11.66
C GLU A 85 1.57 -1.40 11.40
N ARG A 86 2.82 -1.09 11.03
CA ARG A 86 3.86 -2.10 10.89
C ARG A 86 4.16 -2.85 12.19
N GLU A 87 4.20 -2.15 13.33
CA GLU A 87 4.37 -2.78 14.64
C GLU A 87 3.16 -3.64 15.02
N ARG A 88 1.93 -3.21 14.68
CA ARG A 88 0.71 -3.98 14.89
C ARG A 88 0.74 -5.29 14.09
N LEU A 89 1.01 -5.19 12.80
CA LEU A 89 1.13 -6.34 11.90
C LEU A 89 2.22 -7.30 12.34
N ALA A 90 3.38 -6.80 12.78
CA ALA A 90 4.46 -7.64 13.28
C ALA A 90 4.05 -8.42 14.56
N ARG A 91 3.26 -7.81 15.45
CA ARG A 91 2.73 -8.50 16.63
C ARG A 91 1.69 -9.57 16.26
N GLU A 92 0.74 -9.23 15.39
CA GLU A 92 -0.25 -10.20 14.90
C GLU A 92 0.41 -11.40 14.22
N MET A 93 1.46 -11.16 13.42
CA MET A 93 2.27 -12.23 12.82
C MET A 93 2.95 -13.09 13.87
N HIS A 94 3.57 -12.46 14.88
CA HIS A 94 4.26 -13.19 15.94
C HIS A 94 3.30 -14.08 16.72
N ASP A 95 2.12 -13.56 17.06
CA ASP A 95 1.09 -14.28 17.81
C ASP A 95 0.51 -15.45 16.98
N GLY A 96 0.22 -15.23 15.70
CA GLY A 96 -0.24 -16.30 14.79
C GLY A 96 0.81 -17.39 14.60
N LEU A 97 2.08 -17.01 14.41
CA LEU A 97 3.20 -17.95 14.32
C LEU A 97 3.36 -18.77 15.59
N ALA A 98 3.30 -18.13 16.76
CA ALA A 98 3.42 -18.81 18.05
C ALA A 98 2.30 -19.84 18.24
N GLN A 99 1.05 -19.50 17.86
CA GLN A 99 -0.09 -20.42 17.92
C GLN A 99 0.09 -21.61 16.98
N ASN A 100 0.53 -21.37 15.74
CA ASN A 100 0.73 -22.43 14.75
C ASN A 100 1.86 -23.38 15.16
N LEU A 101 2.96 -22.85 15.65
CA LEU A 101 4.07 -23.67 16.17
C LEU A 101 3.66 -24.50 17.40
N ALA A 102 2.83 -23.92 18.29
CA ALA A 102 2.27 -24.67 19.43
C ALA A 102 1.36 -25.81 18.96
N ALA A 103 0.50 -25.57 17.98
CA ALA A 103 -0.37 -26.59 17.39
C ALA A 103 0.43 -27.72 16.72
N ILE A 104 1.47 -27.39 15.97
CA ILE A 104 2.38 -28.37 15.34
C ILE A 104 3.09 -29.18 16.43
N ASN A 105 3.59 -28.55 17.50
CA ASN A 105 4.26 -29.23 18.59
C ASN A 105 3.32 -30.21 19.32
N LEU A 106 2.06 -29.87 19.56
CA LEU A 106 1.06 -30.77 20.12
C LEU A 106 0.81 -31.98 19.22
N LYS A 107 0.75 -31.79 17.88
CA LYS A 107 0.60 -32.90 16.92
C LYS A 107 1.81 -33.81 16.89
N VAL A 108 3.01 -33.25 16.97
CA VAL A 108 4.26 -34.04 17.08
C VAL A 108 4.28 -34.84 18.40
N HIS A 109 3.82 -34.26 19.49
CA HIS A 109 3.72 -34.98 20.76
C HIS A 109 2.71 -36.14 20.69
N ARG A 110 1.57 -35.93 20.05
CA ARG A 110 0.60 -36.98 19.77
C ARG A 110 1.15 -38.07 18.87
N LEU A 111 1.91 -37.73 17.84
CA LEU A 111 2.59 -38.67 16.96
C LEU A 111 3.56 -39.57 17.75
N ASN A 112 4.35 -39.01 18.66
CA ASN A 112 5.25 -39.78 19.52
C ASN A 112 4.50 -40.78 20.41
N LYS A 113 3.33 -40.41 20.91
CA LYS A 113 2.47 -41.32 21.69
C LYS A 113 1.93 -42.47 20.83
N LEU A 114 1.42 -42.16 19.62
CA LEU A 114 0.92 -43.16 18.65
C LEU A 114 2.03 -44.15 18.22
N LEU A 115 3.27 -43.67 18.09
CA LEU A 115 4.44 -44.51 17.84
C LEU A 115 4.70 -45.49 18.99
N HIS A 116 4.56 -45.03 20.22
CA HIS A 116 4.71 -45.88 21.42
C HIS A 116 3.62 -46.95 21.48
N ASP A 117 2.37 -46.58 21.11
CA ASP A 117 1.21 -47.43 21.12
C ASP A 117 1.13 -48.33 19.86
N GLN A 118 2.07 -48.21 18.91
CA GLN A 118 2.19 -48.96 17.63
C GLN A 118 0.93 -48.86 16.73
N ASP A 119 0.19 -47.73 16.83
CA ASP A 119 -0.98 -47.46 15.97
C ASP A 119 -0.55 -46.84 14.64
N TYR A 120 -0.12 -47.68 13.70
CA TYR A 120 0.42 -47.24 12.40
C TYR A 120 -0.61 -46.56 11.52
N ALA A 121 -1.90 -46.87 11.63
CA ALA A 121 -2.94 -46.21 10.85
C ALA A 121 -3.13 -44.77 11.32
N ALA A 122 -3.24 -44.53 12.64
CA ALA A 122 -3.36 -43.19 13.20
C ALA A 122 -2.09 -42.35 13.02
N ILE A 123 -0.90 -42.98 12.94
CA ILE A 123 0.38 -42.28 12.61
C ILE A 123 0.31 -41.67 11.22
N ALA A 124 -0.18 -42.39 10.21
CA ALA A 124 -0.28 -41.89 8.83
C ALA A 124 -1.19 -40.66 8.75
N ASP A 125 -2.34 -40.70 9.42
CA ASP A 125 -3.29 -39.58 9.48
C ASP A 125 -2.70 -38.38 10.19
N GLU A 126 -1.99 -38.56 11.30
CA GLU A 126 -1.37 -37.46 12.06
C GLU A 126 -0.21 -36.81 11.30
N LEU A 127 0.57 -37.58 10.53
CA LEU A 127 1.60 -37.05 9.62
C LEU A 127 1.00 -36.14 8.54
N VAL A 128 -0.10 -36.56 7.93
CA VAL A 128 -0.82 -35.72 6.95
C VAL A 128 -1.34 -34.44 7.62
N ALA A 129 -1.84 -34.53 8.84
CA ALA A 129 -2.32 -33.37 9.58
C ALA A 129 -1.18 -32.40 9.98
N ILE A 130 0.00 -32.92 10.31
CA ILE A 130 1.21 -32.09 10.57
C ILE A 130 1.65 -31.41 9.28
N GLN A 131 1.73 -32.14 8.18
CA GLN A 131 2.11 -31.55 6.89
C GLN A 131 1.17 -30.42 6.47
N ALA A 132 -0.14 -30.61 6.66
CA ALA A 132 -1.14 -29.58 6.38
C ALA A 132 -0.95 -28.34 7.27
N ALA A 133 -0.70 -28.52 8.57
CA ALA A 133 -0.45 -27.43 9.53
C ALA A 133 0.83 -26.64 9.20
N VAL A 134 1.90 -27.32 8.81
CA VAL A 134 3.16 -26.68 8.37
C VAL A 134 2.94 -25.86 7.09
N ASN A 135 2.24 -26.42 6.10
CA ASN A 135 1.94 -25.72 4.84
C ASN A 135 1.08 -24.49 5.07
N LEU A 136 0.09 -24.56 5.97
CA LEU A 136 -0.74 -23.44 6.37
C LEU A 136 0.11 -22.34 7.02
N SER A 137 0.91 -22.69 8.03
CA SER A 137 1.81 -21.75 8.72
C SER A 137 2.79 -21.07 7.77
N TYR A 138 3.38 -21.83 6.85
CA TYR A 138 4.27 -21.29 5.82
C TYR A 138 3.55 -20.26 4.92
N THR A 139 2.31 -20.57 4.55
CA THR A 139 1.49 -19.69 3.71
C THR A 139 1.14 -18.38 4.45
N GLU A 140 0.76 -18.47 5.73
CA GLU A 140 0.45 -17.29 6.57
C GLU A 140 1.67 -16.38 6.78
N VAL A 141 2.84 -16.96 7.10
CA VAL A 141 4.09 -16.19 7.24
C VAL A 141 4.44 -15.46 5.95
N ARG A 142 4.43 -16.19 4.85
CA ARG A 142 4.71 -15.63 3.53
C ARG A 142 3.74 -14.52 3.18
N GLN A 143 2.46 -14.69 3.51
CA GLN A 143 1.41 -13.71 3.33
C GLN A 143 1.69 -12.43 4.12
N SER A 144 1.97 -12.56 5.39
CA SER A 144 2.22 -11.44 6.30
C SER A 144 3.49 -10.66 5.92
N LEU A 145 4.56 -11.34 5.48
CA LEU A 145 5.77 -10.69 4.95
C LEU A 145 5.48 -9.89 3.66
N TYR A 146 4.52 -10.36 2.86
CA TYR A 146 4.12 -9.67 1.65
C TYR A 146 3.28 -8.44 1.96
N ASP A 147 2.42 -8.53 2.97
CA ASP A 147 1.58 -7.43 3.45
C ASP A 147 2.41 -6.25 3.95
N LEU A 148 3.51 -6.53 4.64
CA LEU A 148 4.48 -5.53 5.06
C LEU A 148 5.17 -4.81 3.88
N LYS A 149 5.30 -5.48 2.74
CA LYS A 149 5.94 -4.91 1.52
C LYS A 149 4.94 -4.27 0.56
N ALA A 150 3.67 -4.65 0.59
CA ALA A 150 2.65 -4.17 -0.35
C ALA A 150 2.39 -2.66 -0.22
N GLY A 151 2.31 -2.14 1.01
CA GLY A 151 2.14 -0.71 1.26
C GLY A 151 3.29 0.15 0.70
N GLN A 152 4.54 -0.33 0.75
CA GLN A 152 5.69 0.38 0.16
C GLN A 152 5.67 0.36 -1.37
N ARG A 153 5.16 -0.71 -1.99
CA ARG A 153 5.08 -0.84 -3.45
C ARG A 153 4.01 0.06 -4.06
N LEU A 154 2.89 0.26 -3.36
CA LEU A 154 1.80 1.13 -3.80
C LEU A 154 2.13 2.63 -3.75
N ALA A 155 3.18 3.05 -3.06
CA ALA A 155 3.61 4.45 -3.03
C ALA A 155 3.94 5.05 -4.42
N GLU A 156 4.26 4.18 -5.40
CA GLU A 156 4.53 4.58 -6.78
C GLU A 156 3.32 4.34 -7.73
N GLY A 157 2.14 4.00 -7.17
CA GLY A 157 0.91 3.66 -7.89
C GLY A 157 0.75 2.16 -8.15
N PHE A 158 -0.51 1.74 -8.28
CA PHE A 158 -0.91 0.35 -8.47
C PHE A 158 -0.29 -0.31 -9.71
N TRP A 159 -0.36 0.36 -10.86
CA TRP A 159 0.15 -0.19 -12.11
C TRP A 159 1.66 -0.39 -12.10
N THR A 160 2.40 0.53 -11.47
CA THR A 160 3.85 0.40 -11.31
C THR A 160 4.20 -0.76 -10.38
N ALA A 161 3.46 -0.93 -9.28
CA ALA A 161 3.64 -2.06 -8.37
C ALA A 161 3.34 -3.41 -9.06
N LEU A 162 2.31 -3.45 -9.90
CA LEU A 162 1.91 -4.61 -10.66
C LEU A 162 2.96 -5.00 -11.72
N GLU A 163 3.49 -4.03 -12.45
CA GLU A 163 4.58 -4.23 -13.42
C GLU A 163 5.84 -4.79 -12.74
N LYS A 164 6.26 -4.20 -11.62
CA LYS A 164 7.40 -4.71 -10.83
C LYS A 164 7.19 -6.16 -10.37
N GLN A 165 5.97 -6.51 -9.97
CA GLN A 165 5.62 -7.88 -9.58
C GLN A 165 5.68 -8.85 -10.76
N ALA A 166 5.19 -8.43 -11.93
CA ALA A 166 5.23 -9.20 -13.17
C ALA A 166 6.68 -9.43 -13.65
N GLU A 167 7.52 -8.39 -13.62
CA GLU A 167 8.95 -8.50 -13.96
C GLU A 167 9.70 -9.44 -13.02
N GLU A 168 9.45 -9.33 -11.72
CA GLU A 168 10.05 -10.22 -10.71
C GLU A 168 9.68 -11.67 -10.96
N PHE A 169 8.39 -11.93 -11.24
CA PHE A 169 7.89 -13.27 -11.57
C PHE A 169 8.53 -13.82 -12.85
N SER A 170 8.59 -13.01 -13.92
CA SER A 170 9.22 -13.40 -15.20
C SER A 170 10.70 -13.75 -15.01
N ARG A 171 11.42 -12.97 -14.21
CA ARG A 171 12.85 -13.21 -13.91
C ARG A 171 13.08 -14.50 -13.13
N GLN A 172 12.16 -14.85 -12.20
CA GLN A 172 12.29 -16.04 -11.35
C GLN A 172 11.89 -17.33 -12.05
N THR A 173 10.94 -17.26 -13.01
CA THR A 173 10.33 -18.45 -13.62
C THR A 173 10.66 -18.66 -15.08
N GLY A 174 11.10 -17.60 -15.77
CA GLY A 174 11.27 -17.60 -17.23
C GLY A 174 9.95 -17.47 -18.01
N ILE A 175 8.79 -17.38 -17.33
CA ILE A 175 7.47 -17.23 -17.97
C ILE A 175 7.29 -15.74 -18.30
N ALA A 176 6.97 -15.41 -19.57
CA ALA A 176 6.74 -14.04 -19.98
C ALA A 176 5.44 -13.48 -19.39
N VAL A 177 5.49 -12.33 -18.73
CA VAL A 177 4.28 -11.65 -18.22
C VAL A 177 4.14 -10.28 -18.89
N ARG A 178 2.97 -10.03 -19.48
CA ARG A 178 2.59 -8.76 -20.08
C ARG A 178 1.50 -8.09 -19.27
N VAL A 179 1.74 -6.84 -18.86
CA VAL A 179 0.76 -6.01 -18.15
C VAL A 179 0.20 -4.96 -19.11
N GLU A 180 -1.12 -4.87 -19.19
CA GLU A 180 -1.87 -3.92 -20.01
C GLU A 180 -2.74 -3.06 -19.07
N PRO A 181 -2.25 -1.87 -18.65
CA PRO A 181 -2.98 -0.99 -17.76
C PRO A 181 -4.19 -0.34 -18.44
N LEU A 182 -5.08 0.26 -17.64
CA LEU A 182 -6.10 1.16 -18.16
C LEU A 182 -5.47 2.35 -18.91
N PRO A 183 -6.21 2.95 -19.88
CA PRO A 183 -5.81 4.24 -20.45
C PRO A 183 -5.51 5.24 -19.33
N ASP A 184 -4.44 6.05 -19.53
CA ASP A 184 -3.96 7.05 -18.58
C ASP A 184 -3.65 6.48 -17.17
N ARG A 185 -3.49 5.17 -17.03
CA ARG A 185 -3.21 4.46 -15.76
C ARG A 185 -4.18 4.86 -14.65
N GLN A 186 -5.46 5.03 -14.96
CA GLN A 186 -6.49 5.38 -13.97
C GLN A 186 -6.55 4.36 -12.84
N GLU A 187 -6.78 4.86 -11.61
CA GLU A 187 -6.90 4.06 -10.38
C GLU A 187 -8.21 4.42 -9.64
N PRO A 188 -9.39 4.03 -10.18
CA PRO A 188 -10.68 4.42 -9.64
C PRO A 188 -11.10 3.59 -8.41
N TRP A 189 -10.17 3.19 -7.58
CA TRP A 189 -10.35 2.39 -6.37
C TRP A 189 -9.57 2.97 -5.20
N ASN A 190 -9.85 2.52 -3.98
CA ASN A 190 -9.11 2.90 -2.78
C ASN A 190 -7.85 2.04 -2.59
N GLU A 191 -6.97 2.48 -1.68
CA GLU A 191 -5.71 1.79 -1.39
C GLU A 191 -5.92 0.35 -0.91
N LEU A 192 -6.96 0.08 -0.10
CA LEU A 192 -7.27 -1.27 0.37
C LEU A 192 -7.59 -2.21 -0.81
N ALA A 193 -8.40 -1.74 -1.78
CA ALA A 193 -8.72 -2.50 -2.97
C ALA A 193 -7.47 -2.76 -3.83
N ALA A 194 -6.58 -1.76 -3.97
CA ALA A 194 -5.30 -1.93 -4.66
C ALA A 194 -4.44 -3.03 -4.02
N VAL A 195 -4.32 -3.03 -2.68
CA VAL A 195 -3.61 -4.08 -1.93
C VAL A 195 -4.22 -5.46 -2.20
N GLN A 196 -5.56 -5.60 -2.10
CA GLN A 196 -6.20 -6.90 -2.30
C GLN A 196 -6.04 -7.41 -3.73
N MET A 197 -6.15 -6.53 -4.73
CA MET A 197 -5.92 -6.89 -6.13
C MET A 197 -4.49 -7.38 -6.39
N LEU A 198 -3.47 -6.68 -5.87
CA LEU A 198 -2.07 -7.14 -6.00
C LEU A 198 -1.86 -8.52 -5.37
N ARG A 199 -2.54 -8.82 -4.25
CA ARG A 199 -2.48 -10.13 -3.61
C ARG A 199 -3.16 -11.21 -4.43
N ILE A 200 -4.30 -10.91 -5.04
CA ILE A 200 -5.01 -11.85 -5.93
C ILE A 200 -4.14 -12.16 -7.15
N VAL A 201 -3.53 -11.14 -7.77
CA VAL A 201 -2.58 -11.35 -8.86
C VAL A 201 -1.41 -12.21 -8.44
N GLN A 202 -0.86 -11.98 -7.25
CA GLN A 202 0.24 -12.77 -6.73
C GLN A 202 -0.13 -14.24 -6.58
N GLU A 203 -1.29 -14.56 -6.00
CA GLU A 203 -1.75 -15.94 -5.85
C GLU A 203 -2.03 -16.56 -7.21
N SER A 204 -2.60 -15.80 -8.16
CA SER A 204 -2.79 -16.26 -9.54
C SER A 204 -1.46 -16.61 -10.21
N LEU A 205 -0.44 -15.76 -10.10
CA LEU A 205 0.91 -16.04 -10.61
C LEU A 205 1.57 -17.23 -9.91
N ALA A 206 1.35 -17.41 -8.61
CA ALA A 206 1.84 -18.57 -7.87
C ALA A 206 1.18 -19.87 -8.37
N ASN A 207 -0.11 -19.82 -8.71
CA ASN A 207 -0.83 -20.95 -9.31
C ASN A 207 -0.31 -21.26 -10.71
N VAL A 208 -0.05 -20.26 -11.54
CA VAL A 208 0.60 -20.41 -12.83
C VAL A 208 1.92 -21.17 -12.67
N ARG A 209 2.81 -20.73 -11.78
CA ARG A 209 4.10 -21.39 -11.56
C ARG A 209 3.98 -22.83 -11.10
N ARG A 210 2.99 -23.15 -10.24
CA ARG A 210 2.88 -24.49 -9.64
C ARG A 210 2.15 -25.49 -10.55
N HIS A 211 1.24 -25.01 -11.41
CA HIS A 211 0.22 -25.88 -11.98
C HIS A 211 0.01 -25.72 -13.46
N SER A 212 0.34 -24.57 -14.08
CA SER A 212 -0.16 -24.27 -15.43
C SER A 212 0.69 -24.84 -16.55
N GLU A 213 2.01 -24.97 -16.36
CA GLU A 213 2.96 -25.25 -17.45
C GLU A 213 2.88 -24.18 -18.58
N ALA A 214 2.50 -22.96 -18.23
CA ALA A 214 2.33 -21.85 -19.15
C ALA A 214 3.68 -21.27 -19.63
N HIS A 215 3.65 -20.67 -20.82
CA HIS A 215 4.77 -19.92 -21.38
C HIS A 215 4.55 -18.40 -21.28
N GLN A 216 3.29 -18.00 -21.24
CA GLN A 216 2.90 -16.59 -21.20
C GLN A 216 1.77 -16.36 -20.20
N VAL A 217 1.81 -15.19 -19.58
CA VAL A 217 0.72 -14.64 -18.75
C VAL A 217 0.40 -13.24 -19.23
N ARG A 218 -0.87 -12.91 -19.35
CA ARG A 218 -1.35 -11.57 -19.64
C ARG A 218 -2.17 -11.06 -18.47
N ILE A 219 -1.88 -9.85 -18.00
CA ILE A 219 -2.62 -9.17 -16.94
C ILE A 219 -3.19 -7.89 -17.54
N TYR A 220 -4.51 -7.72 -17.52
CA TYR A 220 -5.14 -6.54 -18.09
C TYR A 220 -6.30 -6.04 -17.25
N GLY A 221 -6.49 -4.70 -17.26
CA GLY A 221 -7.59 -4.03 -16.59
C GLY A 221 -8.67 -3.57 -17.56
N ARG A 222 -9.95 -3.61 -17.15
CA ARG A 222 -11.10 -3.04 -17.88
C ARG A 222 -12.08 -2.38 -16.92
N LEU A 223 -12.72 -1.31 -17.40
CA LEU A 223 -13.86 -0.69 -16.73
C LEU A 223 -15.15 -1.14 -17.44
N GLU A 224 -16.02 -1.81 -16.74
CA GLU A 224 -17.25 -2.34 -17.32
C GLU A 224 -18.38 -2.39 -16.27
N GLY A 225 -19.55 -1.86 -16.60
CA GLY A 225 -20.72 -1.98 -15.75
C GLY A 225 -20.60 -1.34 -14.36
N GLY A 226 -19.78 -0.28 -14.19
CA GLY A 226 -19.54 0.35 -12.88
C GLY A 226 -18.56 -0.43 -12.01
N GLU A 227 -17.85 -1.40 -12.56
CA GLU A 227 -16.83 -2.20 -11.90
C GLU A 227 -15.48 -2.04 -12.64
N PHE A 228 -14.39 -2.11 -11.86
CA PHE A 228 -13.09 -2.38 -12.41
C PHE A 228 -12.83 -3.90 -12.36
N ARG A 229 -12.43 -4.44 -13.49
CA ARG A 229 -12.08 -5.86 -13.67
C ARG A 229 -10.61 -6.00 -14.00
N LEU A 230 -9.88 -6.77 -13.19
CA LEU A 230 -8.49 -7.12 -13.44
C LEU A 230 -8.42 -8.62 -13.71
N SER A 231 -7.98 -8.98 -14.92
CA SER A 231 -7.86 -10.38 -15.36
C SER A 231 -6.39 -10.80 -15.45
N VAL A 232 -6.11 -12.00 -14.96
CA VAL A 232 -4.83 -12.72 -15.13
C VAL A 232 -5.12 -13.93 -15.96
N VAL A 233 -4.53 -14.01 -17.15
CA VAL A 233 -4.76 -15.09 -18.14
C VAL A 233 -3.46 -15.78 -18.43
N ASP A 234 -3.41 -17.09 -18.27
CA ASP A 234 -2.30 -17.96 -18.68
C ASP A 234 -2.66 -18.81 -19.89
N ASP A 235 -1.66 -19.20 -20.67
CA ASP A 235 -1.76 -20.09 -21.83
C ASP A 235 -1.44 -21.56 -21.48
N GLY A 236 -1.55 -21.93 -20.22
CA GLY A 236 -1.15 -23.24 -19.72
C GLY A 236 -2.14 -24.35 -20.02
N LYS A 237 -1.96 -25.49 -19.35
CA LYS A 237 -2.77 -26.70 -19.55
C LYS A 237 -4.22 -26.56 -19.06
N GLY A 238 -4.55 -25.55 -18.25
CA GLY A 238 -5.86 -25.41 -17.65
C GLY A 238 -6.29 -26.58 -16.80
N PHE A 239 -7.54 -26.56 -16.34
CA PHE A 239 -8.18 -27.64 -15.58
C PHE A 239 -9.70 -27.61 -15.77
N ASP A 240 -10.36 -28.69 -15.37
CA ASP A 240 -11.82 -28.75 -15.33
C ASP A 240 -12.31 -28.29 -13.95
N PRO A 241 -12.99 -27.15 -13.82
CA PRO A 241 -13.49 -26.65 -12.54
C PRO A 241 -14.56 -27.53 -11.89
N THR A 242 -15.19 -28.43 -12.67
CA THR A 242 -16.27 -29.32 -12.19
C THR A 242 -15.74 -30.66 -11.62
N GLN A 243 -14.54 -31.05 -12.00
CA GLN A 243 -13.86 -32.21 -11.42
C GLN A 243 -13.18 -31.76 -10.15
N GLY A 244 -13.60 -32.32 -9.01
CA GLY A 244 -13.15 -31.94 -7.66
C GLY A 244 -11.65 -31.65 -7.60
N LEU A 245 -11.32 -30.39 -7.43
CA LEU A 245 -9.93 -29.94 -7.29
C LEU A 245 -9.34 -30.57 -6.03
N ASP A 246 -8.09 -31.00 -6.10
CA ASP A 246 -7.33 -31.45 -4.93
C ASP A 246 -7.42 -30.41 -3.80
N ARG A 247 -7.47 -30.86 -2.54
CA ARG A 247 -7.66 -30.00 -1.35
C ARG A 247 -6.75 -28.75 -1.33
N GLY A 248 -5.59 -28.81 -1.99
CA GLY A 248 -4.66 -27.67 -2.10
C GLY A 248 -5.12 -26.56 -3.05
N HIS A 249 -5.86 -26.88 -4.12
CA HIS A 249 -6.38 -25.91 -5.09
C HIS A 249 -7.56 -25.10 -4.53
N HIS A 250 -8.41 -25.75 -3.69
CA HIS A 250 -9.53 -25.06 -3.05
C HIS A 250 -9.09 -23.94 -2.11
N TYR A 251 -7.92 -24.10 -1.46
CA TYR A 251 -7.47 -23.13 -0.47
C TYR A 251 -7.05 -21.79 -1.09
N GLY A 252 -6.32 -21.82 -2.20
CA GLY A 252 -5.90 -20.59 -2.91
C GLY A 252 -7.09 -19.81 -3.49
N LEU A 253 -8.08 -20.52 -4.06
CA LEU A 253 -9.27 -19.92 -4.65
C LEU A 253 -10.16 -19.27 -3.58
N SER A 254 -10.38 -19.94 -2.43
CA SER A 254 -11.17 -19.39 -1.32
C SER A 254 -10.51 -18.15 -0.74
N ILE A 255 -9.19 -18.12 -0.56
CA ILE A 255 -8.47 -16.94 -0.10
C ILE A 255 -8.64 -15.78 -1.08
N MET A 256 -8.53 -16.01 -2.39
CA MET A 256 -8.73 -14.96 -3.39
C MET A 256 -10.16 -14.41 -3.34
N GLN A 257 -11.16 -15.27 -3.13
CA GLN A 257 -12.55 -14.88 -2.99
C GLN A 257 -12.78 -14.03 -1.72
N GLU A 258 -12.32 -14.47 -0.56
CA GLU A 258 -12.40 -13.73 0.70
C GLU A 258 -11.76 -12.33 0.60
N ARG A 259 -10.62 -12.23 -0.10
CA ARG A 259 -9.93 -10.96 -0.35
C ARG A 259 -10.76 -10.00 -1.19
N ALA A 260 -11.36 -10.51 -2.28
CA ALA A 260 -12.22 -9.68 -3.12
C ALA A 260 -13.46 -9.21 -2.36
N GLU A 261 -14.09 -10.10 -1.59
CA GLU A 261 -15.27 -9.79 -0.75
C GLU A 261 -14.95 -8.73 0.31
N SER A 262 -13.76 -8.73 0.88
CA SER A 262 -13.34 -7.73 1.88
C SER A 262 -13.36 -6.29 1.36
N VAL A 263 -13.35 -6.11 0.03
CA VAL A 263 -13.43 -4.81 -0.65
C VAL A 263 -14.71 -4.64 -1.47
N GLY A 264 -15.72 -5.49 -1.21
CA GLY A 264 -17.02 -5.46 -1.89
C GLY A 264 -16.98 -6.02 -3.32
N GLY A 265 -15.92 -6.74 -3.67
CA GLY A 265 -15.72 -7.35 -4.98
C GLY A 265 -16.00 -8.85 -5.01
N ARG A 266 -15.63 -9.49 -6.12
CA ARG A 266 -15.71 -10.95 -6.31
C ARG A 266 -14.58 -11.44 -7.22
N VAL A 267 -14.27 -12.72 -7.13
CA VAL A 267 -13.37 -13.43 -8.06
C VAL A 267 -14.17 -14.38 -8.94
N VAL A 268 -13.83 -14.44 -10.21
CA VAL A 268 -14.36 -15.43 -11.18
C VAL A 268 -13.16 -16.15 -11.78
N VAL A 269 -13.21 -17.49 -11.76
CA VAL A 269 -12.17 -18.33 -12.38
C VAL A 269 -12.81 -19.11 -13.53
N GLN A 270 -12.21 -18.97 -14.70
CA GLN A 270 -12.58 -19.71 -15.90
C GLN A 270 -11.37 -20.50 -16.37
N SER A 271 -11.53 -21.80 -16.52
CA SER A 271 -10.47 -22.68 -17.00
C SER A 271 -11.03 -23.77 -17.88
N GLN A 272 -10.25 -24.16 -18.86
CA GLN A 272 -10.56 -25.29 -19.73
C GLN A 272 -9.27 -26.06 -20.02
N VAL A 273 -9.35 -27.38 -19.93
CA VAL A 273 -8.22 -28.28 -20.25
C VAL A 273 -7.65 -27.95 -21.64
N GLY A 274 -6.35 -27.68 -21.73
CA GLY A 274 -5.65 -27.38 -22.98
C GLY A 274 -5.79 -25.92 -23.44
N LYS A 275 -6.48 -25.01 -22.67
CA LYS A 275 -6.68 -23.62 -23.07
C LYS A 275 -6.21 -22.58 -22.01
N GLY A 276 -5.64 -23.06 -20.91
CA GLY A 276 -5.19 -22.21 -19.83
C GLY A 276 -6.28 -21.80 -18.84
N THR A 277 -5.98 -20.79 -18.02
CA THR A 277 -6.87 -20.30 -16.96
C THR A 277 -6.95 -18.78 -17.01
N GLU A 278 -8.15 -18.26 -16.77
CA GLU A 278 -8.41 -16.83 -16.52
C GLU A 278 -8.96 -16.66 -15.10
N VAL A 279 -8.27 -15.84 -14.31
CA VAL A 279 -8.72 -15.37 -12.99
C VAL A 279 -9.06 -13.90 -13.12
N THR A 280 -10.32 -13.55 -12.89
CA THR A 280 -10.80 -12.17 -12.94
C THR A 280 -11.27 -11.72 -11.57
N VAL A 281 -10.70 -10.66 -11.03
CA VAL A 281 -11.24 -9.95 -9.87
C VAL A 281 -12.04 -8.74 -10.34
N ALA A 282 -13.27 -8.60 -9.86
CA ALA A 282 -14.15 -7.46 -10.13
C ALA A 282 -14.39 -6.69 -8.82
N ILE A 283 -14.15 -5.39 -8.84
CA ILE A 283 -14.39 -4.49 -7.69
C ILE A 283 -15.26 -3.30 -8.11
N PRO A 284 -16.16 -2.80 -7.24
CA PRO A 284 -16.95 -1.62 -7.55
C PRO A 284 -16.06 -0.38 -7.63
N ILE A 285 -16.28 0.48 -8.62
CA ILE A 285 -15.68 1.81 -8.71
C ILE A 285 -16.48 2.77 -7.85
N ARG A 286 -15.78 3.60 -7.08
CA ARG A 286 -16.38 4.68 -6.29
C ARG A 286 -16.25 6.01 -6.98
#